data_e8cf168e53bd29af3cae13ec52af7be5
#
_entry.id   e8cf168e53bd29af3cae13ec52af7be5
#
_cell.length_a   1.000
_cell.length_b   1.000
_cell.length_c   1.000
_cell.angle_alpha   90.00
_cell.angle_beta   90.00
_cell.angle_gamma   90.00
#
_symmetry.space_group_name_H-M   'P 1'
#
loop_
_entity.id
_entity.type
_entity.pdbx_description
1 polymer ?
#
loop_
_entity_poly.entity_id
_entity_poly.type
_entity_poly.pdbx_seq_one_letter_code
_entity_poly.pdbx_strand_id
1 'polypeptide(L)' 'SIRPEFLDVKENMEKIEQKYHVVLDALFFQGMTQQEASDELNIPLGTIKSRLKIGLRELKKIYGSSMVLLPLIILLS' A
#
# COMPACT_ATOMS: atom_id res chain seq x y z
N SER A 1 9.09 17.16 -9.84
CA SER A 1 9.12 16.09 -10.83
C SER A 1 8.88 14.75 -10.15
N ILE A 2 8.34 13.84 -10.88
CA ILE A 2 8.05 12.49 -10.37
C ILE A 2 9.34 11.70 -10.29
N ARG A 3 9.57 11.05 -9.16
CA ARG A 3 10.76 10.24 -8.99
C ARG A 3 10.59 8.88 -9.63
N PRO A 4 11.64 8.33 -10.24
CA PRO A 4 11.58 7.00 -10.85
C PRO A 4 11.15 5.90 -9.85
N GLU A 5 11.62 5.98 -8.59
CA GLU A 5 11.25 5.00 -7.57
C GLU A 5 9.75 5.00 -7.30
N PHE A 6 9.12 6.16 -7.37
CA PHE A 6 7.68 6.25 -7.16
C PHE A 6 6.92 5.55 -8.28
N LEU A 7 7.36 5.74 -9.51
CA LEU A 7 6.77 5.07 -10.66
C LEU A 7 6.95 3.56 -10.56
N ASP A 8 8.14 3.12 -10.10
CA ASP A 8 8.41 1.70 -9.93
C ASP A 8 7.48 1.08 -8.91
N VAL A 9 7.18 1.79 -7.82
CA VAL A 9 6.26 1.28 -6.80
C VAL A 9 4.89 1.03 -7.43
N LYS A 10 4.39 1.99 -8.19
CA LYS A 10 3.07 1.84 -8.80
C LYS A 10 3.03 0.69 -9.79
N GLU A 11 4.06 0.56 -10.62
CA GLU A 11 4.13 -0.54 -11.59
C GLU A 11 4.22 -1.89 -10.90
N ASN A 12 5.04 -1.99 -9.87
CA ASN A 12 5.25 -3.26 -9.17
C ASN A 12 4.06 -3.65 -8.31
N MET A 13 3.22 -2.70 -7.91
CA MET A 13 2.00 -3.03 -7.19
C MET A 13 1.07 -3.93 -7.99
N GLU A 14 1.15 -3.86 -9.31
CA GLU A 14 0.33 -4.71 -10.16
C GLU A 14 0.72 -6.18 -10.07
N LYS A 15 1.91 -6.48 -9.54
CA LYS A 15 2.37 -7.84 -9.33
C LYS A 15 1.85 -8.43 -8.03
N ILE A 16 1.20 -7.60 -7.21
CA ILE A 16 0.65 -8.01 -5.92
C ILE A 16 -0.80 -8.44 -6.13
N GLU A 17 -1.27 -9.40 -5.34
CA GLU A 17 -2.65 -9.84 -5.43
C GLU A 17 -3.61 -8.67 -5.33
N GLN A 18 -4.68 -8.73 -6.11
CA GLN A 18 -5.63 -7.63 -6.23
C GLN A 18 -6.20 -7.18 -4.88
N LYS A 19 -6.46 -8.10 -3.97
CA LYS A 19 -7.03 -7.75 -2.68
C LYS A 19 -6.12 -6.87 -1.83
N TYR A 20 -4.80 -7.00 -2.00
CA TYR A 20 -3.83 -6.15 -1.31
C TYR A 20 -3.59 -4.86 -2.10
N HIS A 21 -3.54 -5.00 -3.41
CA HIS A 21 -3.34 -3.88 -4.32
C HIS A 21 -4.40 -2.80 -4.11
N VAL A 22 -5.66 -3.19 -4.00
CA VAL A 22 -6.77 -2.27 -3.81
C VAL A 22 -6.59 -1.43 -2.55
N VAL A 23 -6.16 -2.06 -1.46
CA VAL A 23 -5.96 -1.36 -0.20
C VAL A 23 -4.77 -0.41 -0.29
N LEU A 24 -3.65 -0.87 -0.86
CA LEU A 24 -2.48 -0.02 -1.02
C LEU A 24 -2.77 1.19 -1.90
N ASP A 25 -3.49 0.96 -2.98
CA ASP A 25 -3.87 2.05 -3.89
C ASP A 25 -4.72 3.10 -3.17
N ALA A 26 -5.72 2.66 -2.44
CA ALA A 26 -6.61 3.56 -1.70
C ALA A 26 -5.84 4.44 -0.71
N LEU A 27 -4.93 3.84 0.04
CA LEU A 27 -4.23 4.54 1.08
C LEU A 27 -3.10 5.43 0.57
N PHE A 28 -2.33 4.96 -0.40
CA PHE A 28 -1.11 5.65 -0.81
C PHE A 28 -1.24 6.47 -2.08
N PHE A 29 -2.14 6.10 -2.96
CA PHE A 29 -2.32 6.85 -4.21
C PHE A 29 -3.58 7.70 -4.20
N GLN A 30 -4.62 7.27 -3.51
CA GLN A 30 -5.84 8.06 -3.40
C GLN A 30 -5.88 8.89 -2.12
N GLY A 31 -4.94 8.69 -1.21
CA GLY A 31 -4.84 9.51 -0.01
C GLY A 31 -5.89 9.25 1.06
N MET A 32 -6.52 8.09 1.04
CA MET A 32 -7.54 7.76 2.05
C MET A 32 -6.92 7.38 3.38
N THR A 33 -7.62 7.66 4.45
CA THR A 33 -7.28 7.09 5.75
C THR A 33 -7.74 5.64 5.76
N GLN A 34 -7.29 4.87 6.74
CA GLN A 34 -7.73 3.47 6.87
C GLN A 34 -9.24 3.38 7.05
N GLN A 35 -9.80 4.30 7.84
CA GLN A 35 -11.24 4.31 8.03
C GLN A 35 -11.98 4.66 6.74
N GLU A 36 -11.49 5.64 6.01
CA GLU A 36 -12.08 6.00 4.73
C GLU A 36 -12.03 4.84 3.74
N ALA A 37 -10.89 4.15 3.69
CA ALA A 37 -10.74 2.99 2.82
C ALA A 37 -11.72 1.87 3.22
N SER A 38 -11.87 1.66 4.52
CA SER A 38 -12.83 0.68 5.03
C SER A 38 -14.24 0.99 4.55
N ASP A 39 -14.65 2.25 4.67
CA ASP A 39 -15.97 2.67 4.26
C ASP A 39 -16.15 2.60 2.75
N GLU A 40 -15.17 3.09 2.02
CA GLU A 40 -15.25 3.19 0.55
C GLU A 40 -15.20 1.82 -0.11
N LEU A 41 -14.35 0.93 0.37
CA LEU A 41 -14.19 -0.39 -0.21
C LEU A 41 -15.15 -1.42 0.40
N ASN A 42 -15.90 -0.99 1.41
CA ASN A 42 -16.82 -1.88 2.12
C ASN A 42 -16.09 -3.10 2.69
N ILE A 43 -14.95 -2.86 3.31
CA ILE A 43 -14.11 -3.88 3.93
C ILE A 43 -13.93 -3.51 5.39
N PRO A 44 -14.08 -4.48 6.34
CA PRO A 44 -13.88 -4.18 7.76
C PRO A 44 -12.51 -3.56 8.04
N LEU A 45 -12.45 -2.61 8.96
CA LEU A 45 -11.22 -1.91 9.29
C LEU A 45 -10.09 -2.86 9.67
N GLY A 46 -10.39 -3.91 10.45
CA GLY A 46 -9.38 -4.91 10.80
C GLY A 46 -8.81 -5.60 9.59
N THR A 47 -9.62 -5.86 8.59
CA THR A 47 -9.18 -6.47 7.34
C THR A 47 -8.34 -5.50 6.54
N ILE A 48 -8.71 -4.21 6.52
CA ILE A 48 -7.89 -3.18 5.88
C ILE A 48 -6.47 -3.18 6.48
N LYS A 49 -6.40 -3.20 7.82
CA LYS A 49 -5.11 -3.21 8.51
C LYS A 49 -4.29 -4.45 8.19
N SER A 50 -4.91 -5.62 8.19
CA SER A 50 -4.22 -6.87 7.87
C SER A 50 -3.71 -6.88 6.44
N ARG A 51 -4.55 -6.48 5.51
CA ARG A 51 -4.18 -6.44 4.09
C ARG A 51 -3.10 -5.42 3.80
N LEU A 52 -3.12 -4.30 4.54
CA LEU A 52 -2.07 -3.30 4.42
C LEU A 52 -0.72 -3.89 4.84
N LYS A 53 -0.68 -4.59 5.97
CA LYS A 53 0.54 -5.23 6.44
C LYS A 53 1.08 -6.23 5.43
N ILE A 54 0.21 -7.09 4.93
CA ILE A 54 0.61 -8.11 3.97
C ILE A 54 1.06 -7.47 2.67
N GLY A 55 0.32 -6.46 2.20
CA GLY A 55 0.67 -5.74 0.98
C GLY A 55 2.04 -5.10 1.08
N LEU A 56 2.34 -4.46 2.20
CA LEU A 56 3.65 -3.85 2.40
C LEU A 56 4.76 -4.89 2.45
N ARG A 57 4.47 -6.07 3.02
CA ARG A 57 5.42 -7.17 3.04
C ARG A 57 5.72 -7.64 1.62
N GLU A 58 4.70 -7.73 0.77
CA GLU A 58 4.88 -8.13 -0.62
C GLU A 58 5.69 -7.09 -1.39
N LEU A 59 5.43 -5.81 -1.15
CA LEU A 59 6.24 -4.75 -1.75
C LEU A 59 7.69 -4.84 -1.30
N LYS A 60 7.92 -5.13 -0.03
CA LYS A 60 9.27 -5.27 0.50
C LYS A 60 10.02 -6.39 -0.19
N LYS A 61 9.35 -7.49 -0.51
CA LYS A 61 9.97 -8.60 -1.24
C LYS A 61 10.45 -8.16 -2.62
N ILE A 62 9.67 -7.28 -3.26
CA ILE A 62 10.02 -6.79 -4.59
C ILE A 62 11.21 -5.84 -4.54
N TYR A 63 11.23 -4.95 -3.56
CA TYR A 63 12.26 -3.92 -3.45
C TYR A 63 13.38 -4.25 -2.49
N GLY A 64 13.25 -5.31 -1.71
CA GLY A 64 14.20 -5.61 -0.65
C GLY A 64 14.06 -4.59 0.47
N SER A 65 15.18 -4.04 0.93
CA SER A 65 15.20 -3.05 2.00
C SER A 65 15.15 -1.63 1.45
N SER A 66 14.25 -1.38 0.52
CA SER A 66 14.17 -0.09 -0.15
C SER A 66 13.77 1.04 0.79
N MET A 67 14.37 2.20 0.61
CA MET A 67 14.00 3.41 1.34
C MET A 67 12.60 3.89 0.97
N VAL A 68 12.07 3.43 -0.14
CA VAL A 68 10.72 3.78 -0.56
C VAL A 68 9.68 3.33 0.45
N LEU A 69 9.97 2.26 1.18
CA LEU A 69 9.04 1.73 2.17
C LEU A 69 9.07 2.45 3.52
N LEU A 70 10.11 3.22 3.80
CA LEU A 70 10.22 3.92 5.07
C LEU A 70 9.07 4.90 5.34
N PRO A 71 8.69 5.75 4.39
CA PRO A 71 7.54 6.64 4.61
C PRO A 71 6.25 5.86 4.81
N LEU A 72 6.10 4.72 4.11
CA LEU A 72 4.92 3.90 4.24
C LEU A 72 4.83 3.27 5.62
N ILE A 73 5.96 2.83 6.15
CA ILE A 73 6.02 2.26 7.50
C ILE A 73 5.66 3.31 8.53
N ILE A 74 6.13 4.53 8.35
CA ILE A 74 5.84 5.64 9.26
C ILE A 74 4.34 5.92 9.27
N LEU A 75 3.69 5.86 8.13
CA LEU A 75 2.25 6.07 8.04
C LEU A 75 1.44 5.00 8.77
N LEU A 76 2.04 3.83 8.97
CA LEU A 76 1.38 2.74 9.68
C LEU A 76 1.49 2.86 11.19
N SER A 77 2.40 3.65 11.67
CA SER A 77 2.69 3.79 13.11
C SER A 77 1.60 4.51 13.89
#